data_acce5dde3a64dc77f97bdbe86ff7d8ef
#
_entry.id   acce5dde3a64dc77f97bdbe86ff7d8ef
#
_cell.length_a   1.000
_cell.length_b   1.000
_cell.length_c   1.000
_cell.angle_alpha   90.00
_cell.angle_beta   90.00
_cell.angle_gamma   90.00
#
_symmetry.space_group_name_H-M   'P 1'
#
loop_
_entity.id
_entity.type
_entity.pdbx_description
1 polymer ?
#
loop_
_entity_poly.entity_id
_entity_poly.type
_entity_poly.pdbx_seq_one_letter_code
_entity_poly.pdbx_strand_id
1 'polypeptide(L)'
;MRALPAFTLSRLAAVSAALVFLGACGQNKVSLDEVQAQAALQAFIDARNPVCQTFFAKWPVQVTDYERRNNSYHAQRLAALEAAGLVRHDASAILPKSVQKVSAANAKDYIATKIYRLSLLGEQSYRSHNEDEGKFCYGKKVIERIAQVSPVNTAGKEPTASVRFVYQLQDLADWAATPELQAVFPTIEREIKGIGQESELHLVWRDKKW
;
A
#
# COMPACT_ATOMS: atom_id res chain seq x y z
N MET A 1 -15.41 16.27 -97.23
CA MET A 1 -15.90 17.65 -97.40
C MET A 1 -16.06 18.28 -95.98
N ARG A 2 -15.33 19.35 -95.70
CA ARG A 2 -15.66 20.51 -94.89
C ARG A 2 -15.93 20.20 -93.37
N ALA A 3 -15.44 20.89 -92.40
CA ALA A 3 -14.58 22.05 -92.26
C ALA A 3 -14.27 22.15 -90.72
N LEU A 4 -13.08 22.58 -90.43
CA LEU A 4 -12.74 23.21 -89.10
C LEU A 4 -13.37 24.62 -89.08
N PRO A 5 -13.65 25.23 -87.99
CA PRO A 5 -12.73 25.95 -87.11
C PRO A 5 -13.17 25.97 -85.64
N ALA A 6 -12.61 26.54 -84.70
CA ALA A 6 -11.67 27.57 -84.37
C ALA A 6 -11.32 27.56 -82.87
N PHE A 7 -10.15 28.04 -82.63
CA PHE A 7 -9.59 28.33 -81.31
C PHE A 7 -10.39 29.36 -80.52
N THR A 8 -10.52 29.13 -79.20
CA THR A 8 -10.59 30.22 -78.22
C THR A 8 -9.75 29.90 -76.99
N LEU A 9 -8.68 30.62 -76.81
CA LEU A 9 -7.91 30.73 -75.58
C LEU A 9 -8.79 31.37 -74.54
N SER A 10 -8.90 30.73 -73.36
CA SER A 10 -9.41 31.42 -72.22
C SER A 10 -8.46 31.19 -70.99
N ARG A 11 -8.10 32.28 -70.45
CA ARG A 11 -7.05 32.59 -69.48
C ARG A 11 -7.16 31.74 -68.18
N LEU A 12 -6.01 31.14 -67.85
CA LEU A 12 -5.75 30.59 -66.49
C LEU A 12 -5.66 31.76 -65.51
N ALA A 13 -6.63 31.81 -64.57
CA ALA A 13 -6.55 32.61 -63.37
C ALA A 13 -6.00 31.69 -62.29
N ALA A 14 -4.73 31.88 -61.92
CA ALA A 14 -4.13 31.21 -60.79
C ALA A 14 -4.68 31.83 -59.47
N VAL A 15 -5.56 31.12 -58.78
CA VAL A 15 -5.96 31.45 -57.43
C VAL A 15 -4.98 30.79 -56.49
N SER A 16 -4.04 31.59 -55.98
CA SER A 16 -3.12 31.20 -54.92
C SER A 16 -3.91 31.14 -53.60
N ALA A 17 -4.33 29.95 -53.20
CA ALA A 17 -4.86 29.69 -51.86
C ALA A 17 -3.70 29.69 -50.84
N ALA A 18 -3.54 30.80 -50.13
CA ALA A 18 -2.67 30.89 -48.97
C ALA A 18 -3.26 30.03 -47.82
N LEU A 19 -2.73 28.83 -47.65
CA LEU A 19 -2.99 28.00 -46.47
C LEU A 19 -2.34 28.67 -45.24
N VAL A 20 -3.12 29.42 -44.48
CA VAL A 20 -2.74 29.87 -43.15
C VAL A 20 -2.77 28.67 -42.25
N PHE A 21 -1.60 28.04 -42.03
CA PHE A 21 -1.41 27.11 -40.92
C PHE A 21 -1.48 27.90 -39.60
N LEU A 22 -2.68 27.99 -39.04
CA LEU A 22 -2.84 28.32 -37.63
C LEU A 22 -2.18 27.18 -36.83
N GLY A 23 -0.91 27.35 -36.50
CA GLY A 23 -0.22 26.52 -35.51
C GLY A 23 -0.94 26.67 -34.20
N ALA A 24 -1.86 25.75 -33.93
CA ALA A 24 -2.38 25.55 -32.59
C ALA A 24 -1.20 25.11 -31.73
N CYS A 25 -0.52 26.05 -31.06
CA CYS A 25 0.28 25.80 -29.91
C CYS A 25 -0.67 25.28 -28.83
N GLY A 26 -1.03 24.01 -28.92
CA GLY A 26 -1.67 23.29 -27.83
C GLY A 26 -0.65 23.19 -26.71
N GLN A 27 -0.68 24.13 -25.77
CA GLN A 27 -0.09 23.89 -24.46
C GLN A 27 -0.72 22.59 -23.97
N ASN A 28 0.08 21.53 -23.85
CA ASN A 28 -0.33 20.27 -23.24
C ASN A 28 -0.69 20.57 -21.77
N LYS A 29 -1.91 21.03 -21.55
CA LYS A 29 -2.44 21.25 -20.21
C LYS A 29 -2.49 19.89 -19.53
N VAL A 30 -1.68 19.71 -18.49
CA VAL A 30 -1.77 18.52 -17.66
C VAL A 30 -3.18 18.48 -17.08
N SER A 31 -3.89 17.40 -17.33
CA SER A 31 -5.24 17.15 -16.83
C SER A 31 -5.25 15.80 -16.12
N LEU A 32 -6.20 15.63 -15.21
CA LEU A 32 -6.46 14.38 -14.53
C LEU A 32 -7.97 14.17 -14.57
N ASP A 33 -8.42 13.19 -15.33
CA ASP A 33 -9.80 12.72 -15.31
C ASP A 33 -9.98 11.53 -14.35
N GLU A 34 -11.20 11.09 -14.15
CA GLU A 34 -11.54 10.01 -13.22
C GLU A 34 -10.88 8.67 -13.61
N VAL A 35 -10.83 8.35 -14.91
CA VAL A 35 -10.23 7.10 -15.41
C VAL A 35 -8.72 7.10 -15.18
N GLN A 36 -8.07 8.23 -15.47
CA GLN A 36 -6.64 8.40 -15.20
C GLN A 36 -6.35 8.37 -13.71
N ALA A 37 -7.18 9.00 -12.89
CA ALA A 37 -7.05 8.99 -11.44
C ALA A 37 -7.17 7.57 -10.87
N GLN A 38 -8.17 6.80 -11.31
CA GLN A 38 -8.35 5.41 -10.90
C GLN A 38 -7.15 4.55 -11.30
N ALA A 39 -6.67 4.67 -12.52
CA ALA A 39 -5.51 3.91 -13.00
C ALA A 39 -4.23 4.25 -12.21
N ALA A 40 -3.99 5.53 -11.96
CA ALA A 40 -2.82 5.99 -11.19
C ALA A 40 -2.88 5.52 -9.73
N LEU A 41 -4.04 5.64 -9.08
CA LEU A 41 -4.24 5.15 -7.71
C LEU A 41 -4.12 3.64 -7.62
N GLN A 42 -4.71 2.90 -8.56
CA GLN A 42 -4.62 1.44 -8.55
C GLN A 42 -3.16 1.00 -8.72
N ALA A 43 -2.41 1.58 -9.64
CA ALA A 43 -0.99 1.29 -9.81
C ALA A 43 -0.17 1.61 -8.55
N PHE A 44 -0.47 2.73 -7.87
CA PHE A 44 0.16 3.08 -6.60
C PHE A 44 -0.14 2.08 -5.49
N ILE A 45 -1.37 1.59 -5.41
CA ILE A 45 -1.82 0.60 -4.42
C ILE A 45 -1.23 -0.77 -4.75
N ASP A 46 -1.23 -1.19 -6.02
CA ASP A 46 -0.69 -2.48 -6.45
C ASP A 46 0.79 -2.62 -6.14
N ALA A 47 1.55 -1.54 -6.25
CA ALA A 47 2.95 -1.51 -5.85
C ALA A 47 3.17 -1.73 -4.33
N ARG A 48 2.11 -1.64 -3.52
CA ARG A 48 2.10 -1.80 -2.05
C ARG A 48 1.30 -3.00 -1.58
N ASN A 49 0.64 -3.70 -2.48
CA ASN A 49 -0.05 -4.95 -2.19
C ASN A 49 0.95 -6.12 -2.04
N PRO A 50 0.65 -7.11 -1.21
CA PRO A 50 -0.50 -7.18 -0.31
C PRO A 50 -0.38 -6.20 0.87
N VAL A 51 -1.52 -5.87 1.50
CA VAL A 51 -1.54 -5.06 2.73
C VAL A 51 -1.02 -5.91 3.89
N CYS A 52 -0.01 -5.40 4.58
CA CYS A 52 0.69 -6.18 5.61
C CYS A 52 1.00 -5.32 6.83
N GLN A 53 1.06 -5.97 7.99
CA GLN A 53 1.55 -5.42 9.24
C GLN A 53 3.00 -5.84 9.47
N THR A 54 3.91 -4.88 9.59
CA THR A 54 5.31 -5.16 9.92
C THR A 54 5.45 -5.65 11.35
N PHE A 55 6.28 -6.67 11.53
CA PHE A 55 6.65 -7.22 12.82
C PHE A 55 8.17 -7.44 12.87
N PHE A 56 8.81 -6.69 13.75
CA PHE A 56 10.26 -6.79 13.95
C PHE A 56 10.56 -7.90 14.95
N ALA A 57 10.96 -9.05 14.47
CA ALA A 57 11.38 -10.17 15.29
C ALA A 57 12.15 -11.21 14.48
N LYS A 58 13.20 -11.74 15.10
CA LYS A 58 13.88 -12.96 14.64
C LYS A 58 13.22 -14.18 15.27
N TRP A 59 12.67 -15.05 14.45
CA TRP A 59 12.05 -16.29 14.93
C TRP A 59 13.09 -17.37 15.28
N PRO A 60 12.92 -18.13 16.36
CA PRO A 60 11.87 -18.04 17.39
C PRO A 60 12.07 -16.84 18.33
N VAL A 61 10.96 -16.24 18.79
CA VAL A 61 10.95 -15.09 19.71
C VAL A 61 10.81 -15.56 21.14
N GLN A 62 11.66 -15.06 22.02
CA GLN A 62 11.60 -15.35 23.45
C GLN A 62 10.98 -14.18 24.20
N VAL A 63 10.06 -14.48 25.12
CA VAL A 63 9.44 -13.52 26.03
C VAL A 63 9.56 -14.03 27.45
N THR A 64 10.25 -13.28 28.28
CA THR A 64 10.46 -13.61 29.69
C THR A 64 9.21 -13.37 30.54
N ASP A 65 9.12 -14.02 31.72
CA ASP A 65 8.07 -13.73 32.70
C ASP A 65 8.06 -12.28 33.16
N TYR A 66 9.23 -11.68 33.24
CA TYR A 66 9.36 -10.25 33.55
C TYR A 66 8.66 -9.37 32.52
N GLU A 67 8.91 -9.58 31.23
CA GLU A 67 8.27 -8.82 30.15
C GLU A 67 6.76 -9.01 30.14
N ARG A 68 6.27 -10.24 30.42
CA ARG A 68 4.84 -10.54 30.51
C ARG A 68 4.18 -9.85 31.69
N ARG A 69 4.77 -9.94 32.91
CA ARG A 69 4.25 -9.30 34.11
C ARG A 69 4.24 -7.78 34.03
N ASN A 70 5.22 -7.20 33.36
CA ASN A 70 5.29 -5.76 33.13
C ASN A 70 4.53 -5.32 31.86
N ASN A 71 3.79 -6.23 31.25
CA ASN A 71 2.95 -5.96 30.09
C ASN A 71 3.70 -5.20 28.97
N SER A 72 4.93 -5.65 28.68
CA SER A 72 5.74 -5.02 27.65
C SER A 72 5.00 -5.02 26.30
N TYR A 73 5.19 -3.96 25.51
CA TYR A 73 4.56 -3.85 24.19
C TYR A 73 4.84 -5.06 23.30
N HIS A 74 6.05 -5.62 23.40
CA HIS A 74 6.43 -6.82 22.66
C HIS A 74 5.63 -8.05 23.10
N ALA A 75 5.48 -8.24 24.42
CA ALA A 75 4.68 -9.33 24.98
C ALA A 75 3.20 -9.24 24.61
N GLN A 76 2.62 -8.02 24.64
CA GLN A 76 1.24 -7.79 24.21
C GLN A 76 1.01 -8.18 22.75
N ARG A 77 1.91 -7.75 21.85
CA ARG A 77 1.81 -8.07 20.41
C ARG A 77 1.89 -9.56 20.15
N LEU A 78 2.79 -10.28 20.82
CA LEU A 78 2.90 -11.73 20.69
C LEU A 78 1.68 -12.46 21.24
N ALA A 79 1.13 -12.01 22.36
CA ALA A 79 -0.10 -12.57 22.91
C ALA A 79 -1.30 -12.37 21.97
N ALA A 80 -1.41 -11.20 21.32
CA ALA A 80 -2.46 -10.95 20.34
C ALA A 80 -2.27 -11.78 19.06
N LEU A 81 -1.03 -11.94 18.57
CA LEU A 81 -0.73 -12.82 17.45
C LEU A 81 -1.05 -14.29 17.77
N GLU A 82 -0.85 -14.70 19.03
CA GLU A 82 -1.19 -16.04 19.50
C GLU A 82 -2.71 -16.24 19.57
N ALA A 83 -3.44 -15.27 20.12
CA ALA A 83 -4.91 -15.30 20.16
C ALA A 83 -5.51 -15.34 18.75
N ALA A 84 -4.87 -14.68 17.78
CA ALA A 84 -5.22 -14.72 16.36
C ALA A 84 -4.76 -16.00 15.63
N GLY A 85 -4.09 -16.93 16.33
CA GLY A 85 -3.62 -18.19 15.77
C GLY A 85 -2.40 -18.10 14.85
N LEU A 86 -1.75 -16.93 14.76
CA LEU A 86 -0.59 -16.70 13.87
C LEU A 86 0.71 -17.23 14.47
N VAL A 87 0.81 -17.28 15.78
CA VAL A 87 1.95 -17.83 16.48
C VAL A 87 1.47 -18.84 17.53
N ARG A 88 2.37 -19.72 17.94
CA ARG A 88 2.19 -20.63 19.08
C ARG A 88 3.40 -20.51 19.99
N HIS A 89 3.23 -20.81 21.26
CA HIS A 89 4.36 -20.84 22.15
C HIS A 89 4.58 -22.23 22.73
N ASP A 90 5.84 -22.51 23.02
CA ASP A 90 6.28 -23.62 23.85
C ASP A 90 6.74 -23.04 25.19
N ALA A 91 6.32 -23.65 26.31
CA ALA A 91 6.88 -23.32 27.62
C ALA A 91 8.33 -23.83 27.67
N SER A 92 9.27 -22.96 27.99
CA SER A 92 10.67 -23.35 28.17
C SER A 92 11.19 -22.86 29.50
N ALA A 93 11.90 -23.75 30.19
CA ALA A 93 12.69 -23.42 31.38
C ALA A 93 14.13 -23.00 31.03
N ILE A 94 14.42 -22.69 29.75
CA ILE A 94 15.77 -22.32 29.32
C ILE A 94 16.04 -20.86 29.69
N LEU A 95 16.97 -20.68 30.62
CA LEU A 95 17.51 -19.37 30.96
C LEU A 95 18.25 -18.78 29.73
N PRO A 96 17.93 -17.54 29.35
CA PRO A 96 18.77 -16.83 28.39
C PRO A 96 20.23 -16.83 28.85
N LYS A 97 21.18 -16.97 27.92
CA LYS A 97 22.61 -16.99 28.24
C LYS A 97 23.08 -15.78 29.07
N SER A 98 22.41 -14.64 28.93
CA SER A 98 22.64 -13.42 29.70
C SER A 98 22.28 -13.53 31.19
N VAL A 99 21.40 -14.46 31.57
CA VAL A 99 20.90 -14.64 32.95
C VAL A 99 21.62 -15.80 33.65
N GLN A 100 22.38 -16.63 32.96
CA GLN A 100 23.15 -17.75 33.56
C GLN A 100 24.19 -17.31 34.60
N LYS A 101 24.50 -16.00 34.68
CA LYS A 101 25.42 -15.42 35.68
C LYS A 101 24.72 -14.89 36.93
N VAL A 102 23.40 -14.97 37.02
CA VAL A 102 22.62 -14.51 38.17
C VAL A 102 22.62 -15.62 39.24
N SER A 103 22.84 -15.27 40.50
CA SER A 103 22.85 -16.25 41.61
C SER A 103 21.56 -17.06 41.67
N ALA A 104 21.67 -18.33 42.06
CA ALA A 104 20.53 -19.28 42.10
C ALA A 104 19.33 -18.79 42.91
N ALA A 105 19.49 -17.85 43.83
CA ALA A 105 18.41 -17.26 44.63
C ALA A 105 17.49 -16.33 43.79
N ASN A 106 18.05 -15.66 42.77
CA ASN A 106 17.30 -14.75 41.89
C ASN A 106 16.90 -15.41 40.58
N ALA A 107 17.41 -16.60 40.28
CA ALA A 107 17.13 -17.31 39.04
C ALA A 107 15.64 -17.73 38.92
N LYS A 108 14.94 -17.95 40.03
CA LYS A 108 13.52 -18.34 40.04
C LYS A 108 12.61 -17.30 39.41
N ASP A 109 12.96 -16.03 39.47
CA ASP A 109 12.15 -14.94 38.91
C ASP A 109 12.32 -14.75 37.39
N TYR A 110 13.35 -15.39 36.80
CA TYR A 110 13.68 -15.25 35.39
C TYR A 110 13.42 -16.52 34.54
N ILE A 111 12.95 -17.61 35.16
CA ILE A 111 13.05 -18.96 34.61
C ILE A 111 11.94 -19.32 33.64
N ALA A 112 10.77 -18.71 33.72
CA ALA A 112 9.67 -19.06 32.82
C ALA A 112 9.72 -18.14 31.56
N THR A 113 10.18 -18.72 30.46
CA THR A 113 10.23 -18.05 29.17
C THR A 113 9.26 -18.74 28.22
N LYS A 114 8.45 -17.96 27.52
CA LYS A 114 7.69 -18.41 26.37
C LYS A 114 8.53 -18.29 25.12
N ILE A 115 8.62 -19.35 24.34
CA ILE A 115 9.29 -19.34 23.03
C ILE A 115 8.22 -19.38 21.97
N TYR A 116 8.02 -18.26 21.29
CA TYR A 116 7.05 -18.11 20.22
C TYR A 116 7.63 -18.54 18.87
N ARG A 117 6.83 -19.28 18.12
CA ARG A 117 7.12 -19.70 16.74
C ARG A 117 5.91 -19.40 15.87
N LEU A 118 6.13 -19.24 14.59
CA LEU A 118 5.02 -19.18 13.65
C LEU A 118 4.19 -20.48 13.74
N SER A 119 2.88 -20.35 13.70
CA SER A 119 1.96 -21.46 13.46
C SER A 119 1.89 -21.75 11.93
N LEU A 120 1.15 -22.77 11.54
CA LEU A 120 0.89 -23.03 10.11
C LEU A 120 0.22 -21.82 9.43
N LEU A 121 -0.80 -21.22 10.10
CA LEU A 121 -1.45 -19.99 9.61
C LEU A 121 -0.47 -18.82 9.56
N GLY A 122 0.39 -18.71 10.57
CA GLY A 122 1.44 -17.71 10.61
C GLY A 122 2.42 -17.83 9.45
N GLU A 123 2.89 -19.02 9.15
CA GLU A 123 3.79 -19.30 8.01
C GLU A 123 3.16 -18.92 6.67
N GLN A 124 1.88 -19.19 6.50
CA GLN A 124 1.13 -18.81 5.30
C GLN A 124 0.98 -17.30 5.14
N SER A 125 0.80 -16.59 6.25
CA SER A 125 0.56 -15.14 6.28
C SER A 125 1.84 -14.31 6.34
N TYR A 126 2.95 -14.90 6.82
CA TYR A 126 4.20 -14.19 7.06
C TYR A 126 5.07 -14.11 5.81
N ARG A 127 5.65 -12.94 5.58
CA ARG A 127 6.64 -12.69 4.54
C ARG A 127 7.90 -12.12 5.21
N SER A 128 8.99 -12.89 5.20
CA SER A 128 10.28 -12.41 5.70
C SER A 128 10.83 -11.34 4.76
N HIS A 129 11.36 -10.28 5.34
CA HIS A 129 12.15 -9.28 4.62
C HIS A 129 13.66 -9.51 4.83
N ASN A 130 14.04 -9.80 6.07
CA ASN A 130 15.38 -10.19 6.50
C ASN A 130 15.27 -11.04 7.78
N GLU A 131 16.39 -11.34 8.45
CA GLU A 131 16.38 -12.16 9.67
C GLU A 131 15.60 -11.54 10.83
N ASP A 132 15.56 -10.21 10.92
CA ASP A 132 15.02 -9.46 12.06
C ASP A 132 13.68 -8.78 11.74
N GLU A 133 13.22 -8.85 10.47
CA GLU A 133 12.02 -8.17 10.02
C GLU A 133 11.20 -9.04 9.08
N GLY A 134 9.91 -9.01 9.28
CA GLY A 134 8.92 -9.58 8.37
C GLY A 134 7.57 -8.91 8.51
N LYS A 135 6.62 -9.42 7.76
CA LYS A 135 5.28 -8.82 7.66
C LYS A 135 4.22 -9.90 7.66
N PHE A 136 3.17 -9.70 8.44
CA PHE A 136 1.93 -10.50 8.33
C PHE A 136 1.00 -9.82 7.33
N CYS A 137 0.70 -10.50 6.24
CA CYS A 137 -0.10 -9.96 5.14
C CYS A 137 -1.53 -10.47 5.25
N TYR A 138 -2.51 -9.56 5.11
CA TYR A 138 -3.90 -9.84 5.46
C TYR A 138 -4.95 -9.44 4.43
N GLY A 139 -4.56 -8.96 3.26
CA GLY A 139 -5.50 -8.64 2.20
C GLY A 139 -4.88 -7.88 1.04
N LYS A 140 -5.69 -7.58 0.04
CA LYS A 140 -5.31 -6.73 -1.10
C LYS A 140 -6.24 -5.52 -1.15
N LYS A 141 -5.65 -4.34 -1.16
CA LYS A 141 -6.41 -3.10 -1.34
C LYS A 141 -6.72 -2.91 -2.82
N VAL A 142 -7.98 -2.64 -3.13
CA VAL A 142 -8.45 -2.32 -4.48
C VAL A 142 -9.32 -1.07 -4.44
N ILE A 143 -9.22 -0.22 -5.45
CA ILE A 143 -10.10 0.94 -5.59
C ILE A 143 -11.49 0.45 -6.00
N GLU A 144 -12.48 0.80 -5.21
CA GLU A 144 -13.89 0.53 -5.52
C GLU A 144 -14.44 1.60 -6.46
N ARG A 145 -14.22 2.87 -6.11
CA ARG A 145 -14.66 4.02 -6.91
C ARG A 145 -13.86 5.27 -6.61
N ILE A 146 -13.80 6.17 -7.57
CA ILE A 146 -13.36 7.54 -7.37
C ILE A 146 -14.58 8.35 -6.90
N ALA A 147 -14.42 9.10 -5.81
CA ALA A 147 -15.45 9.98 -5.28
C ALA A 147 -15.32 11.40 -5.84
N GLN A 148 -14.09 11.89 -5.98
CA GLN A 148 -13.81 13.22 -6.52
C GLN A 148 -12.37 13.32 -7.00
N VAL A 149 -12.16 14.07 -8.09
CA VAL A 149 -10.85 14.53 -8.57
C VAL A 149 -10.83 16.06 -8.47
N SER A 150 -9.83 16.61 -7.79
CA SER A 150 -9.67 18.08 -7.73
C SER A 150 -9.11 18.63 -9.06
N PRO A 151 -9.33 19.91 -9.36
CA PRO A 151 -8.61 20.58 -10.42
C PRO A 151 -7.08 20.46 -10.22
N VAL A 152 -6.36 20.30 -11.35
CA VAL A 152 -4.90 20.20 -11.29
C VAL A 152 -4.31 21.55 -10.88
N ASN A 153 -3.51 21.55 -9.82
CA ASN A 153 -2.75 22.71 -9.37
C ASN A 153 -1.39 22.71 -10.07
N THR A 154 -1.12 23.74 -10.86
CA THR A 154 0.13 23.95 -11.61
C THR A 154 1.01 25.06 -11.03
N ALA A 155 0.69 25.59 -9.86
CA ALA A 155 1.45 26.70 -9.26
C ALA A 155 2.83 26.28 -8.70
N GLY A 156 3.05 24.98 -8.49
CA GLY A 156 4.31 24.43 -8.00
C GLY A 156 5.27 24.01 -9.13
N LYS A 157 6.40 23.42 -8.73
CA LYS A 157 7.36 22.84 -9.70
C LYS A 157 6.77 21.65 -10.46
N GLU A 158 5.93 20.89 -9.81
CA GLU A 158 5.26 19.72 -10.36
C GLU A 158 3.74 19.90 -10.21
N PRO A 159 2.96 19.61 -11.25
CA PRO A 159 1.50 19.62 -11.13
C PRO A 159 1.01 18.59 -10.10
N THR A 160 0.02 18.96 -9.32
CA THR A 160 -0.57 18.10 -8.29
C THR A 160 -2.09 18.09 -8.39
N ALA A 161 -2.71 17.00 -7.93
CA ALA A 161 -4.16 16.90 -7.78
C ALA A 161 -4.49 16.04 -6.56
N SER A 162 -5.57 16.37 -5.85
CA SER A 162 -6.15 15.51 -4.82
C SER A 162 -7.20 14.59 -5.44
N VAL A 163 -7.19 13.33 -5.02
CA VAL A 163 -8.20 12.35 -5.42
C VAL A 163 -8.83 11.75 -4.16
N ARG A 164 -10.15 11.91 -4.02
CA ARG A 164 -10.93 11.20 -3.01
C ARG A 164 -11.48 9.92 -3.62
N PHE A 165 -11.35 8.83 -2.89
CA PHE A 165 -11.70 7.50 -3.37
C PHE A 165 -12.20 6.62 -2.24
N VAL A 166 -12.89 5.55 -2.59
CA VAL A 166 -13.30 4.48 -1.69
C VAL A 166 -12.56 3.22 -2.11
N TYR A 167 -12.12 2.45 -1.12
CA TYR A 167 -11.44 1.17 -1.36
C TYR A 167 -12.11 0.01 -0.63
N GLN A 168 -11.82 -1.19 -1.10
CA GLN A 168 -12.13 -2.46 -0.46
C GLN A 168 -10.85 -3.23 -0.17
N LEU A 169 -10.92 -4.15 0.79
CA LEU A 169 -9.89 -5.18 1.01
C LEU A 169 -10.43 -6.51 0.49
N GLN A 170 -9.86 -6.99 -0.61
CA GLN A 170 -10.08 -8.34 -1.10
C GLN A 170 -9.24 -9.34 -0.31
N ASP A 171 -9.72 -10.57 -0.18
CA ASP A 171 -9.03 -11.66 0.51
C ASP A 171 -8.62 -11.28 1.95
N LEU A 172 -9.48 -10.51 2.63
CA LEU A 172 -9.22 -10.10 4.02
C LEU A 172 -9.17 -11.35 4.90
N ALA A 173 -8.03 -11.54 5.56
CA ALA A 173 -7.82 -12.66 6.46
C ALA A 173 -8.62 -12.48 7.76
N ASP A 174 -9.36 -13.50 8.20
CA ASP A 174 -10.22 -13.45 9.39
C ASP A 174 -9.47 -13.02 10.64
N TRP A 175 -8.22 -13.46 10.79
CA TRP A 175 -7.40 -13.08 11.93
C TRP A 175 -7.17 -11.57 12.07
N ALA A 176 -7.16 -10.83 10.96
CA ALA A 176 -6.97 -9.37 11.00
C ALA A 176 -8.19 -8.63 11.58
N ALA A 177 -9.36 -9.27 11.59
CA ALA A 177 -10.58 -8.68 12.13
C ALA A 177 -10.72 -8.88 13.66
N THR A 178 -9.80 -9.59 14.33
CA THR A 178 -9.88 -9.83 15.77
C THR A 178 -9.62 -8.54 16.56
N PRO A 179 -10.50 -8.18 17.54
CA PRO A 179 -10.37 -6.94 18.30
C PRO A 179 -9.05 -6.84 19.07
N GLU A 180 -8.59 -7.96 19.65
CA GLU A 180 -7.36 -8.03 20.44
C GLU A 180 -6.13 -7.71 19.58
N LEU A 181 -6.13 -8.16 18.32
CA LEU A 181 -5.06 -7.86 17.38
C LEU A 181 -5.09 -6.39 16.97
N GLN A 182 -6.26 -5.87 16.66
CA GLN A 182 -6.44 -4.47 16.27
C GLN A 182 -6.02 -3.50 17.38
N ALA A 183 -6.28 -3.85 18.64
CA ALA A 183 -5.89 -3.03 19.79
C ALA A 183 -4.38 -2.82 19.88
N VAL A 184 -3.57 -3.80 19.49
CA VAL A 184 -2.10 -3.71 19.54
C VAL A 184 -1.45 -3.39 18.18
N PHE A 185 -2.24 -3.42 17.11
CA PHE A 185 -1.82 -3.05 15.76
C PHE A 185 -2.78 -2.03 15.14
N PRO A 186 -2.71 -0.76 15.56
CA PRO A 186 -3.66 0.27 15.13
C PRO A 186 -3.64 0.54 13.62
N THR A 187 -2.59 0.10 12.92
CA THR A 187 -2.54 0.17 11.45
C THR A 187 -3.56 -0.77 10.81
N ILE A 188 -3.70 -2.00 11.36
CA ILE A 188 -4.70 -2.97 10.88
C ILE A 188 -6.10 -2.41 11.14
N GLU A 189 -6.35 -1.91 12.36
CA GLU A 189 -7.63 -1.31 12.73
C GLU A 189 -8.03 -0.19 11.76
N ARG A 190 -7.11 0.75 11.51
CA ARG A 190 -7.34 1.88 10.60
C ARG A 190 -7.64 1.44 9.18
N GLU A 191 -6.91 0.47 8.65
CA GLU A 191 -7.14 -0.05 7.30
C GLU A 191 -8.50 -0.73 7.17
N ILE A 192 -8.91 -1.50 8.17
CA ILE A 192 -10.21 -2.18 8.16
C ILE A 192 -11.37 -1.18 8.35
N LYS A 193 -11.25 -0.22 9.26
CA LYS A 193 -12.24 0.84 9.45
C LYS A 193 -12.39 1.76 8.23
N GLY A 194 -11.36 1.87 7.42
CA GLY A 194 -11.37 2.64 6.19
C GLY A 194 -12.09 1.98 5.01
N ILE A 195 -12.45 0.69 5.11
CA ILE A 195 -13.18 0.00 4.06
C ILE A 195 -14.53 0.68 3.85
N GLY A 196 -14.86 1.00 2.59
CA GLY A 196 -16.10 1.68 2.23
C GLY A 196 -16.16 3.16 2.62
N GLN A 197 -15.11 3.71 3.27
CA GLN A 197 -15.02 5.12 3.63
C GLN A 197 -14.24 5.91 2.59
N GLU A 198 -14.54 7.21 2.49
CA GLU A 198 -13.76 8.10 1.64
C GLU A 198 -12.35 8.31 2.23
N SER A 199 -11.37 8.11 1.39
CA SER A 199 -9.96 8.40 1.65
C SER A 199 -9.45 9.40 0.64
N GLU A 200 -8.39 10.13 0.96
CA GLU A 200 -7.80 11.12 0.06
C GLU A 200 -6.31 10.81 -0.16
N LEU A 201 -5.87 10.96 -1.41
CA LEU A 201 -4.46 10.90 -1.79
C LEU A 201 -4.12 12.06 -2.72
N HIS A 202 -2.92 12.63 -2.53
CA HIS A 202 -2.37 13.63 -3.42
C HIS A 202 -1.49 12.96 -4.47
N LEU A 203 -1.87 13.11 -5.74
CA LEU A 203 -1.08 12.68 -6.88
C LEU A 203 -0.15 13.80 -7.35
N VAL A 204 1.02 13.43 -7.84
CA VAL A 204 2.01 14.35 -8.40
C VAL A 204 2.31 13.90 -9.81
N TRP A 205 2.21 14.84 -10.76
CA TRP A 205 2.59 14.58 -12.14
C TRP A 205 4.10 14.65 -12.29
N ARG A 206 4.70 13.51 -12.61
CA ARG A 206 6.15 13.39 -12.82
C ARG A 206 6.43 12.42 -13.95
N ASP A 207 7.45 12.73 -14.78
CA ASP A 207 7.85 11.88 -15.92
C ASP A 207 6.68 11.52 -16.85
N LYS A 208 5.78 12.49 -17.09
CA LYS A 208 4.56 12.33 -17.92
C LYS A 208 3.56 11.30 -17.38
N LYS A 209 3.55 11.06 -16.07
CA LYS A 209 2.63 10.15 -15.35
C LYS A 209 2.08 10.81 -14.09
N TRP A 210 0.90 10.40 -13.74
CA TRP A 210 0.30 10.65 -12.43
C TRP A 210 0.72 9.58 -11.42
#